data_aa528c3cbf84d9ce837421396ddebe49
#
_entry.id   aa528c3cbf84d9ce837421396ddebe49
#
_cell.length_a   1.000
_cell.length_b   1.000
_cell.length_c   1.000
_cell.angle_alpha   90.00
_cell.angle_beta   90.00
_cell.angle_gamma   90.00
#
_symmetry.space_group_name_H-M   'P 1'
#
loop_
_entity.id
_entity.type
_entity.pdbx_description
1 polymer ?
#
loop_
_entity_poly.entity_id
_entity_poly.type
_entity_poly.pdbx_seq_one_letter_code
_entity_poly.pdbx_strand_id
1 'polypeptide(L)' 'MDKKFLEKYLKENIQIKINLKNGYFYNGYILKIEGNTVLFKDKYGTEIPIDLDSISYIVEVQGGQK' A
#
# COMPACT_ATOMS: atom_id res chain seq x y z
N MET A 1 -4.58 -11.56 -1.89
CA MET A 1 -4.78 -10.14 -2.30
C MET A 1 -4.74 -10.06 -3.82
N ASP A 2 -5.74 -9.44 -4.40
CA ASP A 2 -5.81 -9.29 -5.86
C ASP A 2 -4.87 -8.17 -6.29
N LYS A 3 -3.92 -8.50 -7.15
CA LYS A 3 -2.93 -7.52 -7.62
C LYS A 3 -3.55 -6.41 -8.46
N LYS A 4 -4.74 -6.61 -9.01
CA LYS A 4 -5.37 -5.59 -9.83
C LYS A 4 -5.62 -4.31 -9.06
N PHE A 5 -6.04 -4.42 -7.79
CA PHE A 5 -6.24 -3.25 -6.97
C PHE A 5 -4.92 -2.56 -6.67
N LEU A 6 -3.88 -3.36 -6.45
CA LEU A 6 -2.56 -2.80 -6.17
C LEU A 6 -2.01 -2.06 -7.39
N GLU A 7 -2.21 -2.62 -8.57
CA GLU A 7 -1.76 -1.97 -9.80
C GLU A 7 -2.46 -0.65 -10.02
N LYS A 8 -3.75 -0.59 -9.70
CA LYS A 8 -4.49 0.66 -9.80
C LYS A 8 -3.91 1.72 -8.86
N TYR A 9 -3.65 1.34 -7.62
CA TYR A 9 -3.08 2.27 -6.66
C TYR A 9 -1.70 2.76 -7.10
N LEU A 10 -0.91 1.87 -7.67
CA LEU A 10 0.41 2.23 -8.19
C LEU A 10 0.28 3.18 -9.39
N LYS A 11 -0.53 2.80 -10.36
CA LYS A 11 -0.66 3.55 -11.61
C LYS A 11 -1.22 4.94 -11.38
N GLU A 12 -2.21 5.05 -10.51
CA GLU A 12 -2.88 6.33 -10.25
C GLU A 12 -2.30 7.09 -9.08
N ASN A 13 -1.26 6.53 -8.49
CA ASN A 13 -0.56 7.17 -7.36
C ASN A 13 -1.51 7.52 -6.22
N ILE A 14 -2.37 6.58 -5.86
CA ILE A 14 -3.38 6.78 -4.83
C ILE A 14 -2.79 6.53 -3.46
N GLN A 15 -3.02 7.46 -2.54
CA GLN A 15 -2.60 7.27 -1.17
C GLN A 15 -3.47 6.21 -0.51
N ILE A 16 -2.83 5.24 0.13
CA ILE A 16 -3.55 4.12 0.74
C ILE A 16 -3.04 3.85 2.14
N LYS A 17 -3.87 3.16 2.90
CA LYS A 17 -3.50 2.63 4.20
C LYS A 17 -3.48 1.12 4.09
N ILE A 18 -2.31 0.53 4.26
CA ILE A 18 -2.16 -0.92 4.22
C ILE A 18 -2.22 -1.45 5.63
N ASN A 19 -3.17 -2.35 5.88
CA ASN A 19 -3.35 -2.97 7.18
C ASN A 19 -2.80 -4.38 7.13
N LEU A 20 -1.90 -4.69 8.05
CA LEU A 20 -1.23 -5.98 8.09
C LEU A 20 -1.95 -6.93 9.05
N LYS A 21 -1.74 -8.21 8.84
CA LYS A 21 -2.38 -9.23 9.67
C LYS A 21 -1.94 -9.19 11.13
N ASN A 22 -0.77 -8.61 11.40
CA ASN A 22 -0.28 -8.50 12.76
C ASN A 22 -0.79 -7.26 13.49
N GLY A 23 -1.69 -6.49 12.85
CA GLY A 23 -2.27 -5.31 13.47
C GLY A 23 -1.57 -4.00 13.15
N TYR A 24 -0.41 -4.05 12.55
CA TYR A 24 0.28 -2.84 12.14
C TYR A 24 -0.32 -2.31 10.85
N PHE A 25 -0.10 -1.03 10.59
CA PHE A 25 -0.53 -0.42 9.33
C PHE A 25 0.47 0.65 8.90
N TYR A 26 0.43 0.96 7.60
CA TYR A 26 1.25 2.01 7.03
C TYR A 26 0.39 2.87 6.11
N ASN A 27 0.64 4.17 6.12
CA ASN A 27 -0.01 5.11 5.20
C ASN A 27 1.01 5.59 4.20
N GLY A 28 0.64 5.62 2.93
CA GLY A 28 1.55 6.10 1.91
C GLY A 28 1.16 5.64 0.52
N TYR A 29 2.15 5.37 -0.30
CA TYR A 29 1.96 5.05 -1.70
C TYR A 29 2.74 3.81 -2.09
N ILE A 30 2.22 3.10 -3.10
CA ILE A 30 2.95 1.98 -3.68
C ILE A 30 3.94 2.54 -4.69
N LEU A 31 5.19 2.13 -4.58
CA LEU A 31 6.23 2.51 -5.52
C LEU A 31 6.40 1.48 -6.61
N LYS A 32 6.24 0.21 -6.27
CA LYS A 32 6.57 -0.87 -7.18
C LYS A 32 5.92 -2.16 -6.70
N ILE A 33 5.52 -3.00 -7.63
CA ILE A 33 5.01 -4.33 -7.33
C ILE A 33 5.93 -5.33 -8.04
N GLU A 34 6.47 -6.26 -7.28
CA GLU A 34 7.42 -7.21 -7.82
C GLU A 34 7.15 -8.58 -7.25
N GLY A 35 6.63 -9.48 -8.08
CA GLY A 35 6.27 -10.81 -7.61
C GLY A 35 5.24 -10.73 -6.49
N ASN A 36 5.58 -11.27 -5.33
CA ASN A 36 4.68 -11.28 -4.18
C ASN A 36 5.02 -10.18 -3.18
N THR A 37 5.80 -9.18 -3.61
CA THR A 37 6.26 -8.11 -2.73
C THR A 37 5.85 -6.75 -3.29
N VAL A 38 5.39 -5.88 -2.40
CA VAL A 38 5.06 -4.50 -2.74
C VAL A 38 6.10 -3.61 -2.07
N LEU A 39 6.73 -2.74 -2.86
CA LEU A 39 7.60 -1.72 -2.29
C LEU A 39 6.73 -0.50 -2.01
N PHE A 40 6.63 -0.14 -0.76
CA PHE A 40 5.73 0.89 -0.29
C PHE A 40 6.52 2.04 0.32
N LYS A 41 6.10 3.27 0.03
CA LYS A 41 6.73 4.45 0.60
C LYS A 41 5.76 5.07 1.60
N ASP A 42 6.14 5.12 2.86
CA ASP A 42 5.27 5.66 3.88
C ASP A 42 5.28 7.19 3.85
N LYS A 43 4.46 7.79 4.70
CA LYS A 43 4.31 9.26 4.70
C LYS A 43 5.57 9.98 5.15
N TYR A 44 6.52 9.28 5.72
CA TYR A 44 7.80 9.85 6.15
C TYR A 44 8.89 9.67 5.12
N GLY A 45 8.57 9.04 3.99
CA GLY A 45 9.54 8.81 2.93
C GLY A 45 10.32 7.52 3.06
N THR A 46 10.00 6.69 4.04
CA THR A 46 10.68 5.42 4.23
C THR A 46 10.12 4.38 3.26
N GLU A 47 11.00 3.68 2.57
CA GLU A 47 10.61 2.62 1.65
C GLU A 47 10.57 1.30 2.39
N ILE A 48 9.43 0.62 2.32
CA ILE A 48 9.19 -0.60 3.07
C ILE A 48 8.74 -1.71 2.14
N PRO A 49 9.47 -2.83 2.10
CA PRO A 49 9.00 -3.98 1.32
C PRO A 49 7.95 -4.73 2.14
N ILE A 50 6.80 -4.96 1.53
CA ILE A 50 5.69 -5.63 2.19
C ILE A 50 5.29 -6.85 1.39
N ASP A 51 5.26 -7.99 2.06
CA ASP A 51 4.85 -9.24 1.47
C ASP A 51 3.32 -9.21 1.29
N LEU A 52 2.84 -9.58 0.12
CA LEU A 52 1.40 -9.59 -0.12
C LEU A 52 0.65 -10.47 0.87
N ASP A 53 1.29 -11.57 1.28
CA ASP A 53 0.65 -12.49 2.23
C ASP A 53 0.49 -11.90 3.63
N SER A 54 1.20 -10.82 3.91
CA SER A 54 1.12 -10.14 5.21
C SER A 54 -0.01 -9.13 5.26
N ILE A 55 -0.62 -8.82 4.13
CA ILE A 55 -1.63 -7.78 4.06
C ILE A 55 -3.00 -8.35 4.40
N SER A 56 -3.68 -7.69 5.34
CA SER A 56 -5.03 -8.04 5.70
C SER A 56 -6.03 -7.35 4.77
N TYR A 57 -5.93 -6.04 4.68
CA TYR A 57 -6.77 -5.26 3.77
C TYR A 57 -6.17 -3.89 3.54
N ILE A 58 -6.67 -3.20 2.50
CA ILE A 58 -6.18 -1.88 2.11
C ILE A 58 -7.36 -0.93 2.01
N VAL A 59 -7.17 0.30 2.48
CA VAL A 59 -8.18 1.34 2.43
C VAL A 59 -7.58 2.52 1.67
N GLU A 60 -8.36 3.11 0.75
CA GLU A 60 -7.94 4.34 0.08
C GLU A 60 -8.10 5.51 1.03
N VAL A 61 -7.08 6.33 1.11
CA VAL A 61 -7.10 7.51 1.96
C VAL A 61 -7.62 8.68 1.12
N GLN A 62 -8.69 9.31 1.60
CA GLN A 62 -9.31 10.43 0.89
C GLN A 62 -8.70 11.76 1.32
N GLY A 63 -7.39 11.77 1.44
CA GLY A 63 -6.71 12.97 1.91
C GLY A 63 -7.02 14.18 1.04
N GLY A 64 -7.20 15.33 1.63
CA GLY A 64 -7.42 16.56 0.90
C GLY A 64 -8.85 16.80 0.48
N GLN A 65 -9.73 16.01 0.87
CA GLN A 65 -11.14 16.20 0.53
C GLN A 65 -11.72 17.36 1.27
N LYS A 66 -11.71 17.42 1.13
CA LYS A 66 -12.28 18.09 1.70
C LYS A 66 -12.90 18.45 1.49
#